data_50233e1db31dc6af2ad91893db17e086
#
_entry.id   50233e1db31dc6af2ad91893db17e086
#
_cell.length_a   1.000
_cell.length_b   1.000
_cell.length_c   1.000
_cell.angle_alpha   90.00
_cell.angle_beta   90.00
_cell.angle_gamma   90.00
#
_symmetry.space_group_name_H-M   'P 1'
#
loop_
_entity.id
_entity.type
_entity.pdbx_description
1 polymer ?
#
loop_
_entity_poly.entity_id
_entity_poly.type
_entity_poly.pdbx_seq_one_letter_code
_entity_poly.pdbx_strand_id
1 'polypeptide(L)'
;MSAEHTSTIVVGNDGSRSSTEALEFALELAGKLGADLVVIRAWTVDTAPRGALVDHGYVASFDEVSAKVRDKLEESTRALAARHPAVTVDYRGVLGHPAAVLMEASAESLMLVIGSRGRGGFSSLLLGSVSEQCVRHATCPVLVVRR
;
A
#
# COMPACT_ATOMS: atom_id res chain seq x y z
N MET A 1 23.98 13.68 17.84
CA MET A 1 22.94 12.64 17.85
C MET A 1 22.37 12.54 16.45
N SER A 2 22.80 11.56 15.72
CA SER A 2 22.16 11.28 14.44
C SER A 2 20.77 10.72 14.74
N ALA A 3 19.73 11.42 14.32
CA ALA A 3 18.43 10.80 14.21
C ALA A 3 18.62 9.56 13.34
N GLU A 4 18.38 8.38 13.89
CA GLU A 4 18.21 7.20 13.06
C GLU A 4 16.98 7.46 12.19
N HIS A 5 17.21 8.03 11.02
CA HIS A 5 16.21 8.02 9.98
C HIS A 5 16.06 6.56 9.57
N THR A 6 15.13 5.90 10.23
CA THR A 6 14.72 4.58 9.78
C THR A 6 14.27 4.74 8.34
N SER A 7 15.08 4.26 7.41
CA SER A 7 14.73 4.32 6.00
C SER A 7 13.47 3.48 5.80
N THR A 8 12.40 4.09 5.38
CA THR A 8 11.11 3.43 5.17
C THR A 8 10.73 3.46 3.70
N ILE A 9 10.32 2.32 3.18
CA ILE A 9 9.71 2.19 1.87
C ILE A 9 8.21 2.04 2.08
N VAL A 10 7.41 2.83 1.36
CA VAL A 10 5.94 2.71 1.36
C VAL A 10 5.52 1.98 0.09
N VAL A 11 4.63 1.00 0.21
CA VAL A 11 4.05 0.30 -0.92
C VAL A 11 2.53 0.28 -0.84
N GLY A 12 1.88 0.63 -1.94
CA GLY A 12 0.42 0.54 -2.07
C GLY A 12 -0.01 -0.87 -2.50
N ASN A 13 -1.06 -1.39 -1.88
CA ASN A 13 -1.63 -2.69 -2.24
C ASN A 13 -3.16 -2.63 -2.24
N ASP A 14 -3.76 -2.77 -3.41
CA ASP A 14 -5.22 -2.83 -3.60
C ASP A 14 -5.74 -4.26 -3.78
N GLY A 15 -4.88 -5.26 -3.61
CA GLY A 15 -5.21 -6.66 -3.82
C GLY A 15 -5.11 -7.13 -5.26
N SER A 16 -4.76 -6.25 -6.20
CA SER A 16 -4.53 -6.63 -7.59
C SER A 16 -3.23 -7.41 -7.76
N ARG A 17 -3.10 -8.11 -8.89
CA ARG A 17 -1.87 -8.81 -9.25
C ARG A 17 -0.69 -7.83 -9.36
N SER A 18 -0.90 -6.69 -10.00
CA SER A 18 0.12 -5.66 -10.16
C SER A 18 0.64 -5.16 -8.82
N SER A 19 -0.24 -4.91 -7.86
CA SER A 19 0.17 -4.47 -6.52
C SER A 19 0.85 -5.59 -5.70
N THR A 20 0.50 -6.85 -5.94
CA THR A 20 1.20 -7.98 -5.32
C THR A 20 2.63 -8.12 -5.85
N GLU A 21 2.82 -7.95 -7.14
CA GLU A 21 4.16 -7.92 -7.75
C GLU A 21 4.99 -6.74 -7.23
N ALA A 22 4.37 -5.59 -7.05
CA ALA A 22 5.01 -4.42 -6.45
C ALA A 22 5.44 -4.69 -5.00
N LEU A 23 4.59 -5.33 -4.20
CA LEU A 23 4.91 -5.71 -2.83
C LEU A 23 6.09 -6.69 -2.78
N GLU A 24 6.10 -7.69 -3.64
CA GLU A 24 7.20 -8.65 -3.72
C GLU A 24 8.54 -7.95 -4.02
N PHE A 25 8.53 -7.05 -4.97
CA PHE A 25 9.71 -6.25 -5.31
C PHE A 25 10.13 -5.35 -4.14
N ALA A 26 9.18 -4.68 -3.49
CA ALA A 26 9.45 -3.80 -2.34
C ALA A 26 10.06 -4.57 -1.16
N LEU A 27 9.60 -5.79 -0.91
CA LEU A 27 10.19 -6.67 0.13
C LEU A 27 11.64 -7.02 -0.17
N GLU A 28 11.95 -7.40 -1.39
CA GLU A 28 13.33 -7.68 -1.83
C GLU A 28 14.21 -6.44 -1.67
N LEU A 29 13.71 -5.30 -2.12
CA LEU A 29 14.45 -4.03 -2.07
C LEU A 29 14.68 -3.58 -0.63
N ALA A 30 13.65 -3.66 0.22
CA ALA A 30 13.77 -3.32 1.64
C ALA A 30 14.82 -4.18 2.34
N GLY A 31 14.85 -5.49 2.03
CA GLY A 31 15.87 -6.39 2.56
C GLY A 31 17.29 -5.99 2.15
N LYS A 32 17.47 -5.61 0.90
CA LYS A 32 18.78 -5.17 0.38
C LYS A 32 19.25 -3.85 0.95
N LEU A 33 18.33 -2.94 1.22
CA LEU A 33 18.64 -1.59 1.72
C LEU A 33 18.63 -1.50 3.25
N GLY A 34 18.22 -2.55 3.94
CA GLY A 34 18.03 -2.49 5.39
C GLY A 34 16.91 -1.54 5.80
N ALA A 35 15.89 -1.39 4.95
CA ALA A 35 14.77 -0.49 5.18
C ALA A 35 13.58 -1.24 5.78
N ASP A 36 12.74 -0.51 6.53
CA ASP A 36 11.44 -0.99 6.95
C ASP A 36 10.43 -0.80 5.83
N LEU A 37 9.37 -1.60 5.82
CA LEU A 37 8.32 -1.55 4.82
C LEU A 37 6.98 -1.19 5.46
N VAL A 38 6.30 -0.22 4.89
CA VAL A 38 4.91 0.13 5.23
C VAL A 38 4.03 -0.24 4.06
N VAL A 39 3.10 -1.16 4.27
CA VAL A 39 2.14 -1.60 3.27
C VAL A 39 0.80 -0.94 3.55
N ILE A 40 0.25 -0.24 2.57
CA ILE A 40 -0.96 0.55 2.74
C ILE A 40 -2.04 0.08 1.77
N ARG A 41 -3.23 -0.17 2.30
CA ARG A 41 -4.45 -0.31 1.52
C ARG A 41 -5.37 0.87 1.85
N ALA A 42 -5.58 1.73 0.87
CA ALA A 42 -6.57 2.79 0.95
C ALA A 42 -7.98 2.20 0.77
N TRP A 43 -8.96 2.78 1.42
CA TRP A 43 -10.34 2.39 1.26
C TRP A 43 -11.25 3.62 1.25
N THR A 44 -12.38 3.50 0.57
CA THR A 44 -13.47 4.48 0.60
C THR A 44 -14.74 3.77 1.03
N VAL A 45 -15.81 4.52 1.26
CA VAL A 45 -17.12 3.90 1.57
C VAL A 45 -17.54 2.91 0.48
N ASP A 46 -17.23 3.21 -0.78
CA ASP A 46 -17.57 2.36 -1.92
C ASP A 46 -16.70 1.11 -2.03
N THR A 47 -15.48 1.15 -1.52
CA THR A 47 -14.52 0.04 -1.63
C THR A 47 -14.34 -0.73 -0.32
N ALA A 48 -15.02 -0.34 0.74
CA ALA A 48 -14.95 -1.03 2.02
C ALA A 48 -15.36 -2.51 1.87
N PRO A 49 -14.73 -3.42 2.64
CA PRO A 49 -15.12 -4.83 2.60
C PRO A 49 -16.60 -5.02 2.91
N ARG A 50 -17.21 -6.03 2.28
CA ARG A 50 -18.61 -6.37 2.49
C ARG A 50 -18.88 -6.62 3.98
N GLY A 51 -19.91 -5.97 4.54
CA GLY A 51 -20.27 -6.07 5.96
C GLY A 51 -19.39 -5.25 6.90
N ALA A 52 -18.33 -4.59 6.41
CA ALA A 52 -17.43 -3.82 7.26
C ALA A 52 -18.08 -2.55 7.82
N LEU A 53 -18.92 -1.88 7.02
CA LEU A 53 -19.61 -0.65 7.43
C LEU A 53 -20.83 -0.93 8.30
N VAL A 54 -21.63 -1.92 7.93
CA VAL A 54 -22.84 -2.32 8.65
C VAL A 54 -22.89 -3.84 8.73
N ASP A 55 -23.02 -4.37 9.93
CA ASP A 55 -23.18 -5.80 10.18
C ASP A 55 -24.19 -6.00 11.30
N HIS A 56 -25.24 -6.82 11.03
CA HIS A 56 -26.32 -7.11 11.97
C HIS A 56 -26.93 -5.87 12.66
N GLY A 57 -27.08 -4.75 11.91
CA GLY A 57 -27.61 -3.49 12.41
C GLY A 57 -26.60 -2.63 13.15
N TYR A 58 -25.36 -3.10 13.34
CA TYR A 58 -24.28 -2.30 13.90
C TYR A 58 -23.60 -1.48 12.81
N VAL A 59 -23.45 -0.18 13.04
CA VAL A 59 -22.73 0.73 12.14
C VAL A 59 -21.32 0.93 12.69
N ALA A 60 -20.33 0.47 11.93
CA ALA A 60 -18.93 0.57 12.33
C ALA A 60 -18.41 1.99 12.20
N SER A 61 -17.52 2.40 13.11
CA SER A 61 -16.75 3.63 12.95
C SER A 61 -15.72 3.48 11.80
N PHE A 62 -15.23 4.60 11.28
CA PHE A 62 -14.19 4.56 10.24
C PHE A 62 -12.90 3.92 10.73
N ASP A 63 -12.54 4.11 11.99
CA ASP A 63 -11.38 3.46 12.60
C ASP A 63 -11.54 1.94 12.67
N GLU A 64 -12.73 1.47 12.98
CA GLU A 64 -13.05 0.03 12.97
C GLU A 64 -12.94 -0.56 11.57
N VAL A 65 -13.42 0.17 10.55
CA VAL A 65 -13.31 -0.27 9.14
C VAL A 65 -11.85 -0.28 8.70
N SER A 66 -11.09 0.75 9.02
CA SER A 66 -9.65 0.81 8.72
C SER A 66 -8.90 -0.37 9.34
N ALA A 67 -9.24 -0.74 10.58
CA ALA A 67 -8.66 -1.91 11.24
C ALA A 67 -8.99 -3.22 10.51
N LYS A 68 -10.21 -3.38 10.03
CA LYS A 68 -10.62 -4.55 9.23
C LYS A 68 -9.91 -4.60 7.89
N VAL A 69 -9.74 -3.47 7.22
CA VAL A 69 -8.97 -3.38 5.97
C VAL A 69 -7.53 -3.78 6.21
N ARG A 70 -6.93 -3.25 7.27
CA ARG A 70 -5.57 -3.61 7.68
C ARG A 70 -5.42 -5.11 7.93
N ASP A 71 -6.34 -5.71 8.67
CA ASP A 71 -6.29 -7.13 9.01
C ASP A 71 -6.41 -8.03 7.76
N LYS A 72 -7.28 -7.66 6.83
CA LYS A 72 -7.39 -8.35 5.54
C LYS A 72 -6.13 -8.21 4.69
N LEU A 73 -5.54 -7.03 4.68
CA LEU A 73 -4.29 -6.78 3.99
C LEU A 73 -3.17 -7.67 4.54
N GLU A 74 -3.00 -7.68 5.85
CA GLU A 74 -2.00 -8.52 6.52
C GLU A 74 -2.23 -10.00 6.23
N GLU A 75 -3.47 -10.47 6.36
CA GLU A 75 -3.83 -11.86 6.09
C GLU A 75 -3.49 -12.28 4.67
N SER A 76 -3.85 -11.45 3.68
CA SER A 76 -3.65 -11.77 2.26
C SER A 76 -2.18 -11.71 1.81
N THR A 77 -1.32 -11.04 2.56
CA THR A 77 0.10 -10.85 2.21
C THR A 77 1.07 -11.53 3.17
N ARG A 78 0.56 -12.18 4.22
CA ARG A 78 1.38 -12.80 5.26
C ARG A 78 2.38 -13.82 4.73
N ALA A 79 1.94 -14.69 3.84
CA ALA A 79 2.81 -15.72 3.25
C ALA A 79 3.97 -15.10 2.48
N LEU A 80 3.72 -14.02 1.77
CA LEU A 80 4.75 -13.30 1.01
C LEU A 80 5.75 -12.61 1.95
N ALA A 81 5.25 -11.91 2.97
CA ALA A 81 6.10 -11.25 3.96
C ALA A 81 6.96 -12.25 4.75
N ALA A 82 6.43 -13.45 5.03
CA ALA A 82 7.15 -14.51 5.75
C ALA A 82 8.39 -15.00 5.01
N ARG A 83 8.46 -14.80 3.70
CA ARG A 83 9.65 -15.13 2.88
C ARG A 83 10.77 -14.12 3.03
N HIS A 84 10.52 -13.01 3.74
CA HIS A 84 11.48 -11.92 3.96
C HIS A 84 11.55 -11.58 5.47
N PRO A 85 11.99 -12.53 6.32
CA PRO A 85 11.92 -12.37 7.78
C PRO A 85 12.80 -11.26 8.33
N ALA A 86 13.79 -10.80 7.57
CA ALA A 86 14.65 -9.69 7.97
C ALA A 86 14.00 -8.32 7.78
N VAL A 87 12.88 -8.23 7.07
CA VAL A 87 12.17 -6.98 6.79
C VAL A 87 11.07 -6.78 7.82
N THR A 88 11.11 -5.65 8.53
CA THR A 88 10.01 -5.24 9.42
C THR A 88 8.90 -4.65 8.57
N VAL A 89 7.71 -5.22 8.65
CA VAL A 89 6.54 -4.81 7.86
C VAL A 89 5.46 -4.26 8.78
N ASP A 90 5.01 -3.05 8.49
CA ASP A 90 3.85 -2.41 9.12
C ASP A 90 2.71 -2.34 8.11
N TYR A 91 1.51 -2.74 8.52
CA TYR A 91 0.32 -2.75 7.67
C TYR A 91 -0.64 -1.66 8.09
N ARG A 92 -1.20 -0.93 7.13
CA ARG A 92 -2.16 0.14 7.38
C ARG A 92 -3.35 0.07 6.44
N GLY A 93 -4.55 0.20 7.02
CA GLY A 93 -5.77 0.50 6.27
C GLY A 93 -6.07 1.98 6.46
N VAL A 94 -6.24 2.74 5.40
CA VAL A 94 -6.41 4.20 5.47
C VAL A 94 -7.59 4.65 4.64
N LEU A 95 -8.50 5.40 5.26
CA LEU A 95 -9.62 6.01 4.56
C LEU A 95 -9.13 7.14 3.65
N GLY A 96 -9.47 7.07 2.39
CA GLY A 96 -9.17 8.08 1.40
C GLY A 96 -8.91 7.52 0.02
N HIS A 97 -8.75 8.40 -0.94
CA HIS A 97 -8.40 8.00 -2.31
C HIS A 97 -6.95 7.49 -2.36
N PRO A 98 -6.69 6.39 -3.07
CA PRO A 98 -5.38 5.73 -3.03
C PRO A 98 -4.20 6.65 -3.33
N ALA A 99 -4.25 7.44 -4.39
CA ALA A 99 -3.14 8.31 -4.75
C ALA A 99 -2.83 9.34 -3.65
N ALA A 100 -3.85 10.00 -3.11
CA ALA A 100 -3.69 10.98 -2.04
C ALA A 100 -3.14 10.35 -0.76
N VAL A 101 -3.69 9.19 -0.38
CA VAL A 101 -3.24 8.43 0.80
C VAL A 101 -1.78 8.04 0.67
N LEU A 102 -1.39 7.50 -0.48
CA LEU A 102 -0.02 7.04 -0.70
C LEU A 102 0.98 8.20 -0.76
N MET A 103 0.61 9.30 -1.40
CA MET A 103 1.47 10.49 -1.47
C MET A 103 1.71 11.10 -0.09
N GLU A 104 0.67 11.21 0.73
CA GLU A 104 0.78 11.73 2.09
C GLU A 104 1.64 10.82 2.96
N ALA A 105 1.38 9.51 2.93
CA ALA A 105 2.10 8.54 3.74
C ALA A 105 3.58 8.42 3.36
N SER A 106 3.92 8.66 2.11
CA SER A 106 5.28 8.48 1.58
C SER A 106 6.11 9.76 1.50
N ALA A 107 5.54 10.91 1.89
CA ALA A 107 6.20 12.21 1.72
C ALA A 107 7.62 12.27 2.32
N GLU A 108 7.83 11.62 3.46
CA GLU A 108 9.11 11.58 4.19
C GLU A 108 9.81 10.22 4.06
N SER A 109 9.32 9.35 3.20
CA SER A 109 9.89 8.02 3.02
C SER A 109 11.06 8.02 2.02
N LEU A 110 11.81 6.93 2.03
CA LEU A 110 12.89 6.71 1.05
C LEU A 110 12.34 6.64 -0.37
N MET A 111 11.20 5.97 -0.55
CA MET A 111 10.48 5.87 -1.81
C MET A 111 9.07 5.34 -1.62
N LEU A 112 8.25 5.56 -2.63
CA LEU A 112 6.95 4.94 -2.80
C LEU A 112 7.04 3.89 -3.91
N VAL A 113 6.64 2.66 -3.64
CA VAL A 113 6.60 1.57 -4.63
C VAL A 113 5.15 1.26 -4.97
N ILE A 114 4.83 1.25 -6.24
CA ILE A 114 3.48 0.96 -6.74
C ILE A 114 3.54 0.07 -7.97
N GLY A 115 2.47 -0.68 -8.19
CA GLY A 115 2.27 -1.40 -9.44
C GLY A 115 1.89 -0.44 -10.56
N SER A 116 2.14 -0.84 -11.78
CA SER A 116 1.80 -0.01 -12.96
C SER A 116 0.29 0.06 -13.22
N ARG A 117 -0.50 -0.85 -12.62
CA ARG A 117 -1.95 -0.95 -12.81
C ARG A 117 -2.64 -1.25 -11.50
N GLY A 118 -3.95 -0.95 -11.43
CA GLY A 118 -4.80 -1.30 -10.32
C GLY A 118 -5.95 -2.20 -10.75
N ARG A 119 -6.97 -2.31 -9.91
CA ARG A 119 -8.14 -3.16 -10.14
C ARG A 119 -9.01 -2.75 -11.34
N GLY A 120 -9.07 -1.46 -11.65
CA GLY A 120 -9.90 -0.93 -12.73
C GLY A 120 -9.15 -0.73 -14.05
N GLY A 121 -8.19 -1.58 -14.37
CA GLY A 121 -7.26 -1.33 -15.45
C GLY A 121 -7.85 -1.26 -16.85
N PHE A 122 -7.56 -0.19 -17.56
CA PHE A 122 -7.62 -0.15 -19.01
C PHE A 122 -6.31 -0.74 -19.53
N SER A 123 -6.38 -1.90 -20.18
CA SER A 123 -5.18 -2.62 -20.66
C SER A 123 -4.36 -1.82 -21.69
N SER A 124 -4.98 -0.81 -22.32
CA SER A 124 -4.32 0.06 -23.28
C SER A 124 -3.49 1.18 -22.64
N LEU A 125 -3.63 1.43 -21.34
CA LEU A 125 -2.89 2.48 -20.66
C LEU A 125 -1.53 1.96 -20.18
N LEU A 126 -0.49 2.78 -20.33
CA LEU A 126 0.85 2.47 -19.85
C LEU A 126 0.90 2.44 -18.31
N LEU A 127 0.21 3.37 -17.66
CA LEU A 127 0.06 3.47 -16.22
C LEU A 127 -1.42 3.54 -15.84
N GLY A 128 -1.78 2.97 -14.69
CA GLY A 128 -3.08 3.17 -14.09
C GLY A 128 -3.24 4.57 -13.50
N SER A 129 -4.46 4.94 -13.11
CA SER A 129 -4.74 6.29 -12.60
C SER A 129 -3.97 6.62 -11.31
N VAL A 130 -3.85 5.68 -10.39
CA VAL A 130 -3.11 5.88 -9.13
C VAL A 130 -1.63 6.03 -9.42
N SER A 131 -1.04 5.15 -10.22
CA SER A 131 0.38 5.21 -10.56
C SER A 131 0.73 6.49 -11.32
N GLU A 132 -0.11 6.93 -12.25
CA GLU A 132 0.09 8.19 -12.97
C GLU A 132 0.06 9.39 -12.03
N GLN A 133 -0.90 9.48 -11.14
CA GLN A 133 -1.00 10.58 -10.18
C GLN A 133 0.21 10.61 -9.24
N CYS A 134 0.63 9.46 -8.73
CA CYS A 134 1.80 9.37 -7.85
C CYS A 134 3.08 9.78 -8.57
N VAL A 135 3.29 9.33 -9.80
CA VAL A 135 4.46 9.72 -10.60
C VAL A 135 4.51 11.22 -10.84
N ARG A 136 3.35 11.86 -11.08
CA ARG A 136 3.27 13.30 -11.35
C ARG A 136 3.43 14.17 -10.11
N HIS A 137 2.91 13.73 -8.97
CA HIS A 137 2.68 14.62 -7.83
C HIS A 137 3.36 14.21 -6.53
N ALA A 138 3.89 12.99 -6.41
CA ALA A 138 4.59 12.59 -5.20
C ALA A 138 5.83 13.44 -4.96
N THR A 139 6.13 13.69 -3.69
CA THR A 139 7.31 14.47 -3.28
C THR A 139 8.52 13.61 -2.96
N CYS A 140 8.36 12.30 -2.94
CA CYS A 140 9.45 11.33 -2.80
C CYS A 140 9.70 10.58 -4.12
N PRO A 141 10.81 9.84 -4.26
CA PRO A 141 11.02 8.95 -5.38
C PRO A 141 9.90 7.92 -5.52
N VAL A 142 9.45 7.68 -6.74
CA VAL A 142 8.41 6.70 -7.04
C VAL A 142 8.97 5.61 -7.93
N LEU A 143 8.88 4.38 -7.46
CA LEU A 143 9.25 3.20 -8.22
C LEU A 143 7.98 2.52 -8.73
N VAL A 144 7.83 2.44 -10.04
CA VAL A 144 6.71 1.76 -10.67
C VAL A 144 7.17 0.38 -11.12
N VAL A 145 6.54 -0.66 -10.56
CA VAL A 145 6.85 -2.05 -10.90
C VAL A 145 5.95 -2.49 -12.05
N ARG A 146 6.58 -2.92 -13.13
CA ARG A 146 5.93 -3.37 -14.36
C ARG A 146 6.33 -4.81 -14.65
N ARG A 147 5.34 -5.69 -14.72
CA ARG A 147 5.52 -7.10 -15.11
C ARG A 147 4.32 -7.58 -15.91
#